data_32778fc593bfdce5e17c5e5e73df2d7e
#
_entry.id   32778fc593bfdce5e17c5e5e73df2d7e
#
_cell.length_a   1.000
_cell.length_b   1.000
_cell.length_c   1.000
_cell.angle_alpha   90.00
_cell.angle_beta   90.00
_cell.angle_gamma   90.00
#
_symmetry.space_group_name_H-M   'P 1'
#
loop_
_entity.id
_entity.type
_entity.pdbx_description
1 polymer ?
#
loop_
_entity_poly.entity_id
_entity_poly.type
_entity_poly.pdbx_seq_one_letter_code
_entity_poly.pdbx_strand_id
1 'polypeptide(L)'
;LLTEVGFVTDGKKGCSPDRLVGEDGGLEIKTALPHILGPILLKDEVPTTHVAQVQGSMWICKRQWWDVTIYWPNMPVFIKRVMRDEAYIQKLATEVDKFTLELDGTVAQLRALQTRRAA
;
A
#
# COMPACT_ATOMS: atom_id res chain seq x y z
N LEU A 1 -11.65 15.06 8.16
CA LEU A 1 -11.30 14.50 9.46
C LEU A 1 -10.26 13.39 9.30
N LEU A 2 -9.11 13.56 9.93
CA LEU A 2 -8.04 12.57 9.92
C LEU A 2 -8.22 11.58 11.07
N THR A 3 -8.19 10.30 10.78
CA THR A 3 -8.29 9.26 11.79
C THR A 3 -7.01 8.41 11.78
N GLU A 4 -6.40 8.28 12.93
CA GLU A 4 -5.29 7.37 13.12
C GLU A 4 -5.82 5.95 13.32
N VAL A 5 -5.26 5.03 12.56
CA VAL A 5 -5.58 3.61 12.67
C VAL A 5 -4.28 2.81 12.72
N GLY A 6 -4.32 1.64 13.29
CA GLY A 6 -3.18 0.75 13.28
C GLY A 6 -3.13 -0.07 11.99
N PHE A 7 -3.06 -1.37 12.15
CA PHE A 7 -3.05 -2.30 11.03
C PHE A 7 -4.48 -2.66 10.63
N VAL A 8 -4.80 -2.51 9.35
CA VAL A 8 -6.11 -2.87 8.78
C VAL A 8 -5.98 -4.17 8.02
N THR A 9 -6.86 -5.12 8.29
CA THR A 9 -6.84 -6.43 7.62
C THR A 9 -8.14 -6.69 6.88
N ASP A 10 -8.02 -7.45 5.78
CA ASP A 10 -9.14 -8.00 5.03
C ASP A 10 -8.73 -9.40 4.54
N GLY A 11 -9.20 -10.43 5.25
CA GLY A 11 -8.74 -11.79 5.02
C GLY A 11 -7.26 -11.95 5.37
N LYS A 12 -6.45 -12.43 4.40
CA LYS A 12 -5.01 -12.65 4.55
C LYS A 12 -4.16 -11.44 4.14
N LYS A 13 -4.80 -10.36 3.69
CA LYS A 13 -4.11 -9.13 3.29
C LYS A 13 -4.30 -8.04 4.33
N GLY A 14 -3.36 -7.14 4.41
CA GLY A 14 -3.41 -6.03 5.35
C GLY A 14 -2.53 -4.86 4.93
N CYS A 15 -2.75 -3.73 5.56
CA CYS A 15 -1.94 -2.53 5.39
C CYS A 15 -1.95 -1.66 6.64
N SER A 16 -0.97 -0.77 6.73
CA SER A 16 -0.87 0.22 7.82
C SER A 16 -0.96 1.62 7.22
N PRO A 17 -2.16 2.16 7.02
CA PRO A 17 -2.29 3.53 6.52
C PRO A 17 -1.77 4.54 7.55
N ASP A 18 -1.15 5.62 7.07
CA ASP A 18 -0.71 6.68 7.97
C ASP A 18 -1.91 7.37 8.60
N ARG A 19 -2.94 7.67 7.80
CA ARG A 19 -4.22 8.18 8.28
C ARG A 19 -5.34 7.76 7.35
N LEU A 20 -6.54 7.61 7.88
CA LEU A 20 -7.77 7.60 7.09
C LEU A 20 -8.39 8.99 7.13
N VAL A 21 -9.04 9.38 6.03
CA VAL A 21 -9.62 10.71 5.87
C VAL A 21 -11.10 10.58 5.55
N GLY A 22 -11.96 11.07 6.45
CA GLY A 22 -13.40 10.91 6.28
C GLY A 22 -13.80 9.45 6.12
N GLU A 23 -14.77 9.19 5.25
CA GLU A 23 -15.25 7.84 4.96
C GLU A 23 -14.61 7.23 3.71
N ASP A 24 -14.14 8.05 2.77
CA ASP A 24 -13.73 7.60 1.44
C ASP A 24 -12.24 7.75 1.14
N GLY A 25 -11.49 8.38 2.02
CA GLY A 25 -10.11 8.73 1.73
C GLY A 25 -9.08 8.13 2.65
N GLY A 26 -7.83 8.29 2.25
CA GLY A 26 -6.66 7.93 3.01
C GLY A 26 -5.50 8.87 2.74
N LEU A 27 -4.46 8.76 3.56
CA LEU A 27 -3.27 9.60 3.48
C LEU A 27 -2.03 8.72 3.68
N GLU A 28 -1.07 8.89 2.79
CA GLU A 28 0.27 8.32 2.90
C GLU A 28 1.29 9.45 2.99
N ILE A 29 2.15 9.42 3.99
CA ILE A 29 3.17 10.42 4.23
C ILE A 29 4.53 9.78 3.99
N LYS A 30 5.32 10.37 3.11
CA LYS A 30 6.66 9.91 2.77
C LYS A 30 7.66 11.05 2.84
N THR A 31 8.91 10.71 3.05
CA THR A 31 10.02 11.65 2.92
C THR A 31 10.89 11.25 1.74
N ALA A 32 11.53 12.23 1.10
CA ALA A 32 12.49 12.00 0.04
C ALA A 32 13.56 13.08 0.07
N LEU A 33 14.81 12.69 -0.12
CA LEU A 33 15.93 13.62 -0.20
C LEU A 33 15.71 14.64 -1.33
N PRO A 34 16.29 15.86 -1.24
CA PRO A 34 16.05 16.92 -2.23
C PRO A 34 16.30 16.52 -3.67
N HIS A 35 17.33 15.70 -3.94
CA HIS A 35 17.65 15.27 -5.31
C HIS A 35 16.61 14.27 -5.87
N ILE A 36 15.79 13.68 -5.01
CA ILE A 36 14.68 12.79 -5.38
C ILE A 36 13.37 13.59 -5.43
N LEU A 37 13.12 14.41 -4.43
CA LEU A 37 11.88 15.18 -4.33
C LEU A 37 11.78 16.27 -5.42
N GLY A 38 12.88 16.92 -5.78
CA GLY A 38 12.88 17.96 -6.80
C GLY A 38 12.27 17.49 -8.13
N PRO A 39 12.77 16.42 -8.73
CA PRO A 39 12.17 15.85 -9.95
C PRO A 39 10.69 15.47 -9.81
N ILE A 40 10.28 14.93 -8.67
CA ILE A 40 8.88 14.58 -8.39
C ILE A 40 7.99 15.82 -8.42
N LEU A 41 8.43 16.90 -7.78
CA LEU A 41 7.71 18.19 -7.77
C LEU A 41 7.56 18.77 -9.17
N LEU A 42 8.63 18.73 -9.96
CA LEU A 42 8.63 19.27 -11.33
C LEU A 42 7.77 18.46 -12.28
N LYS A 43 7.77 17.14 -12.14
CA LYS A 43 6.95 16.22 -12.95
C LYS A 43 5.48 16.23 -12.53
N ASP A 44 5.21 16.53 -11.27
CA ASP A 44 3.87 16.57 -10.66
C ASP A 44 3.09 15.25 -10.83
N GLU A 45 3.78 14.14 -10.67
CA GLU A 45 3.18 12.80 -10.72
C GLU A 45 3.66 11.96 -9.54
N VAL A 46 2.76 11.10 -9.03
CA VAL A 46 3.12 10.13 -8.01
C VAL A 46 4.12 9.13 -8.61
N PRO A 47 5.27 8.89 -7.95
CA PRO A 47 6.22 7.89 -8.43
C PRO A 47 5.57 6.52 -8.60
N THR A 48 5.88 5.83 -9.69
CA THR A 48 5.33 4.51 -10.00
C THR A 48 5.63 3.48 -8.93
N THR A 49 6.72 3.65 -8.19
CA THR A 49 7.10 2.79 -7.06
C THR A 49 6.09 2.80 -5.91
N HIS A 50 5.22 3.81 -5.83
CA HIS A 50 4.21 3.93 -4.77
C HIS A 50 2.80 3.50 -5.20
N VAL A 51 2.59 3.24 -6.49
CA VAL A 51 1.25 2.94 -7.04
C VAL A 51 0.65 1.67 -6.43
N ALA A 52 1.43 0.60 -6.33
CA ALA A 52 0.95 -0.67 -5.78
C ALA A 52 0.53 -0.53 -4.31
N GLN A 53 1.29 0.20 -3.51
CA GLN A 53 0.97 0.45 -2.10
C GLN A 53 -0.32 1.26 -1.96
N VAL A 54 -0.46 2.32 -2.74
CA VAL A 54 -1.60 3.23 -2.68
C VAL A 54 -2.88 2.55 -3.14
N GLN A 55 -2.86 1.88 -4.28
CA GLN A 55 -4.02 1.14 -4.79
C GLN A 55 -4.35 -0.06 -3.88
N GLY A 56 -3.35 -0.75 -3.38
CA GLY A 56 -3.54 -1.83 -2.42
C GLY A 56 -4.18 -1.35 -1.11
N SER A 57 -3.77 -0.21 -0.60
CA SER A 57 -4.37 0.40 0.59
C SER A 57 -5.83 0.77 0.36
N MET A 58 -6.17 1.34 -0.79
CA MET A 58 -7.56 1.64 -1.15
C MET A 58 -8.40 0.37 -1.27
N TRP A 59 -7.83 -0.69 -1.80
CA TRP A 59 -8.50 -1.98 -1.90
C TRP A 59 -8.81 -2.57 -0.52
N ILE A 60 -7.81 -2.65 0.35
CA ILE A 60 -7.94 -3.24 1.69
C ILE A 60 -8.86 -2.40 2.59
N CYS A 61 -8.69 -1.08 2.59
CA CYS A 61 -9.47 -0.16 3.41
C CYS A 61 -10.82 0.22 2.79
N LYS A 62 -11.10 -0.22 1.57
CA LYS A 62 -12.34 0.08 0.83
C LYS A 62 -12.55 1.58 0.64
N ARG A 63 -11.49 2.27 0.19
CA ARG A 63 -11.47 3.71 -0.01
C ARG A 63 -11.47 4.08 -1.49
N GLN A 64 -11.90 5.29 -1.79
CA GLN A 64 -12.08 5.77 -3.16
C GLN A 64 -10.93 6.66 -3.64
N TRP A 65 -10.20 7.26 -2.72
CA TRP A 65 -9.07 8.11 -3.04
C TRP A 65 -8.01 8.05 -1.94
N TRP A 66 -6.79 8.45 -2.30
CA TRP A 66 -5.65 8.44 -1.39
C TRP A 66 -4.72 9.60 -1.70
N ASP A 67 -4.43 10.44 -0.72
CA ASP A 67 -3.49 11.54 -0.87
C ASP A 67 -2.08 11.05 -0.55
N VAL A 68 -1.17 11.25 -1.49
CA VAL A 68 0.25 10.97 -1.31
C VAL A 68 0.96 12.29 -1.04
N THR A 69 1.58 12.38 0.12
CA THR A 69 2.35 13.54 0.56
C THR A 69 3.81 13.14 0.67
N ILE A 70 4.69 13.87 -0.01
CA ILE A 70 6.14 13.65 0.05
C ILE A 70 6.79 14.98 0.42
N TYR A 71 7.65 14.95 1.43
CA TYR A 71 8.28 16.18 1.89
C TYR A 71 9.74 15.98 2.31
N TRP A 72 10.45 17.09 2.39
CA TRP A 72 11.75 17.22 3.01
C TRP A 72 11.86 18.64 3.57
N PRO A 73 12.54 18.85 4.72
CA PRO A 73 12.68 20.21 5.30
C PRO A 73 13.22 21.21 4.29
N ASN A 74 12.64 22.42 4.28
CA ASN A 74 13.01 23.53 3.41
C ASN A 74 12.75 23.30 1.91
N MET A 75 11.97 22.27 1.56
CA MET A 75 11.52 22.01 0.20
C MET A 75 10.01 22.25 0.11
N PRO A 76 9.49 22.59 -1.08
CA PRO A 76 8.04 22.57 -1.29
C PRO A 76 7.48 21.16 -1.02
N VAL A 77 6.26 21.09 -0.51
CA VAL A 77 5.59 19.82 -0.24
C VAL A 77 4.92 19.31 -1.52
N PHE A 78 5.15 18.05 -1.85
CA PHE A 78 4.40 17.36 -2.89
C PHE A 78 3.13 16.77 -2.28
N ILE A 79 1.96 17.10 -2.83
CA ILE A 79 0.68 16.50 -2.45
C ILE A 79 -0.08 16.16 -3.72
N LYS A 80 -0.46 14.89 -3.87
CA LYS A 80 -1.21 14.43 -5.03
C LYS A 80 -2.27 13.44 -4.62
N ARG A 81 -3.50 13.69 -5.06
CA ARG A 81 -4.61 12.75 -4.85
C ARG A 81 -4.63 11.70 -5.94
N VAL A 82 -4.66 10.45 -5.53
CA VAL A 82 -4.76 9.29 -6.41
C VAL A 82 -6.17 8.73 -6.26
N MET A 83 -6.86 8.56 -7.38
CA MET A 83 -8.18 7.95 -7.39
C MET A 83 -8.06 6.43 -7.50
N ARG A 84 -9.04 5.74 -6.93
CA ARG A 84 -9.14 4.29 -7.01
C ARG A 84 -9.20 3.84 -8.47
N ASP A 85 -8.35 2.89 -8.83
CA ASP A 85 -8.29 2.29 -10.16
C ASP A 85 -8.72 0.82 -10.08
N GLU A 86 -9.96 0.54 -10.42
CA GLU A 86 -10.53 -0.81 -10.34
C GLU A 86 -9.80 -1.80 -11.24
N ALA A 87 -9.40 -1.40 -12.44
CA ALA A 87 -8.69 -2.27 -13.37
C ALA A 87 -7.33 -2.68 -12.80
N TYR A 88 -6.61 -1.73 -12.21
CA TYR A 88 -5.35 -2.00 -11.53
C TYR A 88 -5.55 -2.93 -10.33
N ILE A 89 -6.55 -2.63 -9.49
CA ILE A 89 -6.85 -3.42 -8.29
C ILE A 89 -7.24 -4.85 -8.65
N GLN A 90 -7.98 -5.06 -9.73
CA GLN A 90 -8.33 -6.40 -10.21
C GLN A 90 -7.09 -7.23 -10.56
N LYS A 91 -6.13 -6.62 -11.25
CA LYS A 91 -4.86 -7.27 -11.56
C LYS A 91 -4.05 -7.56 -10.29
N LEU A 92 -4.00 -6.60 -9.37
CA LEU A 92 -3.33 -6.76 -8.09
C LEU A 92 -3.96 -7.90 -7.28
N ALA A 93 -5.29 -7.94 -7.20
CA ALA A 93 -6.03 -8.98 -6.50
C ALA A 93 -5.72 -10.38 -7.06
N THR A 94 -5.68 -10.52 -8.38
CA THR A 94 -5.33 -11.79 -9.04
C THR A 94 -3.93 -12.24 -8.64
N GLU A 95 -2.95 -11.35 -8.66
CA GLU A 95 -1.57 -11.68 -8.27
C GLU A 95 -1.44 -11.99 -6.77
N VAL A 96 -2.17 -11.28 -5.92
CA VAL A 96 -2.19 -11.54 -4.47
C VAL A 96 -2.82 -12.90 -4.16
N ASP A 97 -3.92 -13.25 -4.82
CA ASP A 97 -4.57 -14.56 -4.65
C ASP A 97 -3.63 -15.70 -5.08
N LYS A 98 -2.96 -15.54 -6.20
CA LYS A 98 -1.96 -16.48 -6.70
C LYS A 98 -0.82 -16.65 -5.71
N PHE A 99 -0.27 -15.55 -5.22
CA PHE A 99 0.78 -15.56 -4.21
C PHE A 99 0.31 -16.26 -2.92
N THR A 100 -0.90 -15.98 -2.48
CA THR A 100 -1.47 -16.58 -1.26
C THR A 100 -1.59 -18.10 -1.39
N LEU A 101 -2.02 -18.61 -2.55
CA LEU A 101 -2.07 -20.05 -2.80
C LEU A 101 -0.67 -20.68 -2.77
N GLU A 102 0.29 -20.05 -3.40
CA GLU A 102 1.69 -20.52 -3.40
C GLU A 102 2.26 -20.51 -1.97
N LEU A 103 1.99 -19.46 -1.21
CA LEU A 103 2.43 -19.34 0.18
C LEU A 103 1.81 -20.44 1.06
N ASP A 104 0.51 -20.68 0.94
CA ASP A 104 -0.17 -21.73 1.70
C ASP A 104 0.42 -23.11 1.40
N GLY A 105 0.72 -23.40 0.14
CA GLY A 105 1.40 -24.63 -0.27
C GLY A 105 2.79 -24.77 0.35
N THR A 106 3.58 -23.71 0.32
CA THR A 106 4.92 -23.68 0.92
C THR A 106 4.86 -23.88 2.44
N VAL A 107 3.94 -23.20 3.11
CA VAL A 107 3.75 -23.34 4.56
C VAL A 107 3.35 -24.77 4.91
N ALA A 108 2.45 -25.40 4.14
CA ALA A 108 2.06 -26.79 4.34
C ALA A 108 3.25 -27.74 4.22
N GLN A 109 4.11 -27.53 3.22
CA GLN A 109 5.32 -28.34 3.03
C GLN A 109 6.30 -28.17 4.21
N LEU A 110 6.50 -26.97 4.68
CA LEU A 110 7.37 -26.69 5.82
C LEU A 110 6.85 -27.31 7.11
N ARG A 111 5.55 -27.24 7.34
CA ARG A 111 4.91 -27.87 8.51
C ARG A 111 5.02 -29.40 8.46
N ALA A 112 4.89 -30.00 7.28
CA ALA A 112 5.07 -31.45 7.11
C ALA A 112 6.51 -31.87 7.44
N LEU A 113 7.50 -31.08 7.05
CA LEU A 113 8.91 -31.32 7.43
C LEU A 113 9.12 -31.24 8.93
N GLN A 114 8.52 -30.24 9.59
CA GLN A 114 8.62 -30.07 11.03
C GLN A 114 8.01 -31.26 11.77
N THR A 115 6.86 -31.75 11.34
CA THR A 115 6.20 -32.93 11.92
C THR A 115 7.06 -34.19 11.76
N ARG A 116 7.68 -34.41 10.59
CA ARG A 116 8.56 -35.55 10.35
C ARG A 116 9.81 -35.51 11.23
N ARG A 117 10.38 -34.32 11.49
CA ARG A 117 11.54 -34.19 12.37
C ARG A 117 11.21 -34.37 13.85
N ALA A 118 9.97 -34.09 14.24
CA ALA A 118 9.51 -34.27 15.63
C ALA A 118 9.12 -35.72 15.96
N ALA A 119 8.91 -36.56 14.95
CA ALA A 119 8.51 -37.96 15.12
C ALA A 119 9.70 -38.88 15.52
#